data_d98954a2e0be1524af19abb2bee30e72
#
_entry.id   d98954a2e0be1524af19abb2bee30e72
#
_cell.length_a   1.000
_cell.length_b   1.000
_cell.length_c   1.000
_cell.angle_alpha   90.00
_cell.angle_beta   90.00
_cell.angle_gamma   90.00
#
_symmetry.space_group_name_H-M   'P 1'
#
loop_
_entity.id
_entity.type
_entity.pdbx_description
1 polymer ?
#
loop_
_entity_poly.entity_id
_entity_poly.type
_entity_poly.pdbx_seq_one_letter_code
_entity_poly.pdbx_strand_id
1 'polypeptide(L)'
;MKFFKCQSCGQSIYFENRFCENCGHALGYLPEASALTAVEPDGEDWIALTPRRPKVRFCANIKPDVCNWLIPAGQSEAFCTACRHNRLIPDLSQGDNLNLWRRMEVAKHRLFYTLLALQLPLKNRVDDPEHGLAFDFPSDDPTVSGPPSLTGHDEGVIVINMNEADDAKREQLRLEMHEPYRTLLGHFRHEIGHYYWNLLVRDGGKLAQCRAVFGDDRADYAEALKRHYEHGAPQDWQTNFISSYATSHPWEDFAETWAHYLHIIDTLETASAFGLRIHPAGTNNNVLNADLNFDPYHAASVDTIMKAWLPLTFAMNNLNRSMGQADLYPFILTKNVIKKLQFIQDIIRGDRAISARRSG
;
A
#
# COMPACT_ATOMS: atom_id res chain seq x y z
N MET A 1 2.09 -9.59 0.27
CA MET A 1 1.83 -10.14 -1.09
C MET A 1 2.26 -11.60 -1.15
N LYS A 2 1.43 -12.47 -1.67
CA LYS A 2 1.76 -13.88 -1.88
C LYS A 2 2.88 -14.05 -2.92
N PHE A 3 3.58 -15.18 -2.91
CA PHE A 3 4.43 -15.57 -4.01
C PHE A 3 3.62 -16.33 -5.07
N PHE A 4 4.15 -16.36 -6.29
CA PHE A 4 3.49 -16.99 -7.43
C PHE A 4 4.32 -18.16 -7.94
N LYS A 5 3.74 -18.96 -8.84
CA LYS A 5 4.44 -20.02 -9.56
C LYS A 5 4.31 -19.79 -11.06
N CYS A 6 5.40 -19.97 -11.77
CA CYS A 6 5.38 -19.98 -13.23
C CYS A 6 4.50 -21.12 -13.75
N GLN A 7 3.49 -20.80 -14.56
CA GLN A 7 2.54 -21.81 -15.07
C GLN A 7 3.18 -22.78 -16.08
N SER A 8 4.32 -22.38 -16.67
CA SER A 8 5.05 -23.23 -17.61
C SER A 8 5.93 -24.27 -16.91
N CYS A 9 6.68 -23.89 -15.84
CA CYS A 9 7.68 -24.77 -15.25
C CYS A 9 7.58 -24.98 -13.74
N GLY A 10 6.63 -24.32 -13.06
CA GLY A 10 6.41 -24.44 -11.62
C GLY A 10 7.40 -23.66 -10.74
N GLN A 11 8.40 -22.96 -11.31
CA GLN A 11 9.35 -22.14 -10.57
C GLN A 11 8.62 -21.08 -9.73
N SER A 12 9.07 -20.89 -8.48
CA SER A 12 8.59 -19.77 -7.65
C SER A 12 9.06 -18.44 -8.25
N ILE A 13 8.14 -17.49 -8.35
CA ILE A 13 8.37 -16.17 -8.95
C ILE A 13 7.78 -15.09 -8.04
N TYR A 14 8.38 -13.91 -8.07
CA TYR A 14 7.96 -12.76 -7.29
C TYR A 14 7.14 -11.77 -8.12
N PHE A 15 6.34 -10.98 -7.47
CA PHE A 15 5.39 -10.05 -8.09
C PHE A 15 6.02 -9.12 -9.15
N GLU A 16 7.25 -8.70 -8.95
CA GLU A 16 7.98 -7.81 -9.83
C GLU A 16 8.72 -8.53 -10.99
N ASN A 17 8.75 -9.88 -10.99
CA ASN A 17 9.42 -10.60 -12.06
C ASN A 17 8.78 -10.33 -13.43
N ARG A 18 9.59 -10.22 -14.47
CA ARG A 18 9.20 -9.98 -15.86
C ARG A 18 9.44 -11.16 -16.76
N PHE A 19 10.30 -12.05 -16.34
CA PHE A 19 10.56 -13.33 -16.98
C PHE A 19 10.87 -14.36 -15.91
N CYS A 20 10.60 -15.62 -16.26
CA CYS A 20 10.95 -16.74 -15.40
C CYS A 20 12.41 -17.11 -15.66
N GLU A 21 13.26 -16.98 -14.64
CA GLU A 21 14.69 -17.28 -14.75
C GLU A 21 14.97 -18.75 -15.11
N ASN A 22 14.06 -19.67 -14.79
CA ASN A 22 14.23 -21.10 -15.08
C ASN A 22 13.86 -21.48 -16.52
N CYS A 23 12.77 -20.94 -17.08
CA CYS A 23 12.27 -21.36 -18.39
C CYS A 23 12.19 -20.23 -19.44
N GLY A 24 12.56 -19.00 -19.08
CA GLY A 24 12.62 -17.86 -20.00
C GLY A 24 11.28 -17.25 -20.40
N HIS A 25 10.12 -17.80 -19.98
CA HIS A 25 8.83 -17.21 -20.31
C HIS A 25 8.71 -15.78 -19.77
N ALA A 26 8.17 -14.88 -20.59
CA ALA A 26 7.75 -13.58 -20.15
C ALA A 26 6.65 -13.70 -19.10
N LEU A 27 6.67 -12.80 -18.10
CA LEU A 27 5.74 -12.80 -16.99
C LEU A 27 5.00 -11.48 -16.94
N GLY A 28 3.70 -11.52 -16.64
CA GLY A 28 2.91 -10.34 -16.42
C GLY A 28 1.84 -10.55 -15.35
N TYR A 29 1.58 -9.50 -14.55
CA TYR A 29 0.52 -9.55 -13.56
C TYR A 29 -0.83 -9.27 -14.21
N LEU A 30 -1.76 -10.21 -14.08
CA LEU A 30 -3.13 -10.12 -14.56
C LEU A 30 -4.08 -9.83 -13.38
N PRO A 31 -4.58 -8.58 -13.22
CA PRO A 31 -5.43 -8.19 -12.10
C PRO A 31 -6.68 -9.05 -11.93
N GLU A 32 -7.37 -9.37 -13.03
CA GLU A 32 -8.62 -10.14 -13.03
C GLU A 32 -8.44 -11.57 -12.52
N ALA A 33 -7.22 -12.10 -12.62
CA ALA A 33 -6.85 -13.39 -12.06
C ALA A 33 -6.14 -13.30 -10.71
N SER A 34 -5.82 -12.08 -10.26
CA SER A 34 -4.96 -11.82 -9.09
C SER A 34 -3.68 -12.68 -9.13
N ALA A 35 -3.04 -12.77 -10.30
CA ALA A 35 -1.92 -13.67 -10.55
C ALA A 35 -0.84 -13.05 -11.42
N LEU A 36 0.41 -13.27 -11.04
CA LEU A 36 1.54 -13.16 -11.96
C LEU A 36 1.57 -14.43 -12.82
N THR A 37 1.48 -14.28 -14.13
CA THR A 37 1.35 -15.39 -15.07
C THR A 37 2.43 -15.36 -16.15
N ALA A 38 2.88 -16.56 -16.56
CA ALA A 38 3.65 -16.71 -17.77
C ALA A 38 2.75 -16.42 -18.99
N VAL A 39 3.34 -15.85 -20.03
CA VAL A 39 2.64 -15.52 -21.28
C VAL A 39 3.38 -16.06 -22.49
N GLU A 40 2.62 -16.45 -23.53
CA GLU A 40 3.13 -16.91 -24.82
C GLU A 40 2.72 -15.93 -25.93
N PRO A 41 3.60 -15.62 -26.91
CA PRO A 41 3.26 -14.74 -28.03
C PRO A 41 2.08 -15.27 -28.87
N ASP A 42 1.18 -14.36 -29.29
CA ASP A 42 0.08 -14.65 -30.21
C ASP A 42 -0.14 -13.45 -31.15
N GLY A 43 0.65 -13.40 -32.22
CA GLY A 43 0.72 -12.26 -33.15
C GLY A 43 1.31 -11.01 -32.46
N GLU A 44 0.53 -9.93 -32.40
CA GLU A 44 0.91 -8.70 -31.69
C GLU A 44 0.56 -8.73 -30.19
N ASP A 45 -0.21 -9.72 -29.78
CA ASP A 45 -0.68 -9.92 -28.41
C ASP A 45 0.00 -11.12 -27.74
N TRP A 46 -0.50 -11.48 -26.57
CA TRP A 46 -0.02 -12.58 -25.76
C TRP A 46 -1.18 -13.42 -25.22
N ILE A 47 -0.94 -14.71 -25.01
CA ILE A 47 -1.86 -15.60 -24.28
C ILE A 47 -1.33 -15.78 -22.86
N ALA A 48 -2.11 -15.38 -21.85
CA ALA A 48 -1.79 -15.66 -20.45
C ALA A 48 -2.02 -17.14 -20.13
N LEU A 49 -1.04 -17.78 -19.49
CA LEU A 49 -1.10 -19.22 -19.16
C LEU A 49 -1.93 -19.51 -17.90
N THR A 50 -2.92 -18.67 -17.61
CA THR A 50 -3.95 -18.95 -16.59
C THR A 50 -4.95 -20.01 -17.11
N PRO A 51 -5.79 -20.62 -16.23
CA PRO A 51 -6.76 -21.63 -16.68
C PRO A 51 -7.70 -21.17 -17.80
N ARG A 52 -8.03 -19.88 -17.85
CA ARG A 52 -8.90 -19.29 -18.90
C ARG A 52 -8.16 -18.92 -20.17
N ARG A 53 -6.82 -18.88 -20.15
CA ARG A 53 -5.94 -18.50 -21.27
C ARG A 53 -6.39 -17.21 -22.01
N PRO A 54 -6.68 -16.11 -21.33
CA PRO A 54 -7.15 -14.90 -21.99
C PRO A 54 -6.05 -14.31 -22.89
N LYS A 55 -6.49 -13.67 -23.98
CA LYS A 55 -5.62 -12.85 -24.82
C LYS A 55 -5.37 -11.50 -24.13
N VAL A 56 -4.09 -11.13 -24.00
CA VAL A 56 -3.64 -9.97 -23.23
C VAL A 56 -2.52 -9.24 -23.96
N ARG A 57 -2.25 -8.01 -23.52
CA ARG A 57 -1.07 -7.25 -23.91
C ARG A 57 -0.41 -6.63 -22.68
N PHE A 58 0.85 -6.30 -22.76
CA PHE A 58 1.52 -5.58 -21.70
C PHE A 58 1.08 -4.11 -21.66
N CYS A 59 1.04 -3.55 -20.45
CA CYS A 59 0.94 -2.10 -20.21
C CYS A 59 2.03 -1.37 -21.00
N ALA A 60 1.72 -0.20 -21.58
CA ALA A 60 2.69 0.60 -22.35
C ALA A 60 3.95 0.95 -21.55
N ASN A 61 3.87 1.01 -20.22
CA ASN A 61 5.01 1.24 -19.32
C ASN A 61 5.95 0.03 -19.18
N ILE A 62 5.74 -1.05 -19.93
CA ILE A 62 6.75 -2.11 -20.12
C ILE A 62 7.98 -1.59 -20.88
N LYS A 63 7.79 -0.63 -21.82
CA LYS A 63 8.88 -0.10 -22.66
C LYS A 63 9.98 0.60 -21.85
N PRO A 64 9.66 1.54 -20.92
CA PRO A 64 10.66 2.14 -20.03
C PRO A 64 11.06 1.23 -18.86
N ASP A 65 10.61 -0.02 -18.86
CA ASP A 65 10.97 -1.01 -17.86
C ASP A 65 10.46 -0.66 -16.43
N VAL A 66 9.23 -0.15 -16.30
CA VAL A 66 8.61 0.23 -15.02
C VAL A 66 7.35 -0.55 -14.64
N CYS A 67 6.77 -1.33 -15.57
CA CYS A 67 5.53 -2.06 -15.33
C CYS A 67 5.55 -3.44 -16.00
N ASN A 68 5.07 -4.46 -15.29
CA ASN A 68 4.88 -5.81 -15.79
C ASN A 68 3.40 -6.23 -15.83
N TRP A 69 2.46 -5.29 -15.70
CA TRP A 69 1.04 -5.62 -15.66
C TRP A 69 0.46 -5.82 -17.06
N LEU A 70 -0.53 -6.72 -17.11
CA LEU A 70 -1.26 -7.09 -18.33
C LEU A 70 -2.60 -6.35 -18.41
N ILE A 71 -3.07 -6.18 -19.65
CA ILE A 71 -4.35 -5.60 -20.02
C ILE A 71 -5.04 -6.58 -20.96
N PRO A 72 -6.36 -6.86 -20.81
CA PRO A 72 -7.11 -7.63 -21.81
C PRO A 72 -6.95 -7.05 -23.21
N ALA A 73 -6.62 -7.88 -24.22
CA ALA A 73 -6.32 -7.40 -25.57
C ALA A 73 -7.48 -6.63 -26.25
N GLY A 74 -8.73 -6.90 -25.83
CA GLY A 74 -9.92 -6.20 -26.34
C GLY A 74 -10.17 -4.81 -25.77
N GLN A 75 -9.38 -4.35 -24.79
CA GLN A 75 -9.50 -3.00 -24.23
C GLN A 75 -8.71 -1.99 -25.05
N SER A 76 -9.20 -0.74 -25.15
CA SER A 76 -8.54 0.35 -25.91
C SER A 76 -7.40 1.02 -25.14
N GLU A 77 -7.38 0.90 -23.80
CA GLU A 77 -6.44 1.55 -22.91
C GLU A 77 -5.00 1.08 -23.15
N ALA A 78 -4.07 2.03 -23.24
CA ALA A 78 -2.64 1.72 -23.34
C ALA A 78 -2.01 1.34 -22.00
N PHE A 79 -2.61 1.77 -20.89
CA PHE A 79 -2.08 1.62 -19.53
C PHE A 79 -2.94 0.69 -18.68
N CYS A 80 -2.29 -0.10 -17.83
CA CYS A 80 -2.96 -0.99 -16.88
C CYS A 80 -3.70 -0.22 -15.78
N THR A 81 -4.49 -0.94 -14.99
CA THR A 81 -5.28 -0.39 -13.88
C THR A 81 -4.47 0.51 -12.94
N ALA A 82 -3.20 0.22 -12.68
CA ALA A 82 -2.36 1.07 -11.82
C ALA A 82 -1.77 2.27 -12.58
N CYS A 83 -1.25 2.06 -13.80
CA CYS A 83 -0.55 3.11 -14.55
C CYS A 83 -1.48 4.18 -15.13
N ARG A 84 -2.77 3.89 -15.37
CA ARG A 84 -3.76 4.87 -15.86
C ARG A 84 -4.09 5.96 -14.83
N HIS A 85 -3.64 5.81 -13.58
CA HIS A 85 -3.77 6.82 -12.54
C HIS A 85 -2.58 7.79 -12.46
N ASN A 86 -1.53 7.60 -13.27
CA ASN A 86 -0.45 8.59 -13.37
C ASN A 86 -0.94 9.80 -14.14
N ARG A 87 -0.89 10.98 -13.52
CA ARG A 87 -1.21 12.26 -14.13
C ARG A 87 0.07 13.01 -14.55
N LEU A 88 1.05 13.05 -13.65
CA LEU A 88 2.37 13.64 -13.89
C LEU A 88 3.46 12.60 -13.62
N ILE A 89 4.36 12.42 -14.59
CA ILE A 89 5.59 11.63 -14.44
C ILE A 89 6.81 12.55 -14.63
N PRO A 90 7.97 12.19 -14.04
CA PRO A 90 9.18 12.99 -14.21
C PRO A 90 9.69 12.95 -15.65
N ASP A 91 10.54 13.91 -16.02
CA ASP A 91 11.30 13.83 -17.27
C ASP A 91 12.32 12.68 -17.18
N LEU A 92 12.06 11.59 -17.91
CA LEU A 92 12.86 10.37 -17.88
C LEU A 92 14.24 10.50 -18.56
N SER A 93 14.49 11.60 -19.27
CA SER A 93 15.79 11.91 -19.88
C SER A 93 16.77 12.55 -18.90
N GLN A 94 16.29 12.99 -17.72
CA GLN A 94 17.07 13.74 -16.75
C GLN A 94 17.61 12.85 -15.64
N GLY A 95 18.94 12.93 -15.38
CA GLY A 95 19.60 12.31 -14.23
C GLY A 95 19.21 10.86 -13.96
N ASP A 96 18.83 10.55 -12.73
CA ASP A 96 18.40 9.21 -12.29
C ASP A 96 16.87 9.04 -12.26
N ASN A 97 16.11 9.97 -12.87
CA ASN A 97 14.65 10.00 -12.80
C ASN A 97 13.99 8.66 -13.22
N LEU A 98 14.54 7.98 -14.24
CA LEU A 98 14.00 6.69 -14.67
C LEU A 98 14.10 5.62 -13.56
N ASN A 99 15.24 5.54 -12.86
CA ASN A 99 15.41 4.56 -11.78
C ASN A 99 14.56 4.90 -10.55
N LEU A 100 14.48 6.18 -10.19
CA LEU A 100 13.62 6.65 -9.12
C LEU A 100 12.14 6.38 -9.45
N TRP A 101 11.72 6.65 -10.69
CA TRP A 101 10.34 6.36 -11.11
C TRP A 101 10.03 4.86 -11.11
N ARG A 102 10.99 3.99 -11.48
CA ARG A 102 10.83 2.53 -11.32
C ARG A 102 10.52 2.14 -9.88
N ARG A 103 11.22 2.73 -8.91
CA ARG A 103 10.97 2.47 -7.48
C ARG A 103 9.59 2.98 -7.05
N MET A 104 9.17 4.18 -7.52
CA MET A 104 7.82 4.71 -7.31
C MET A 104 6.76 3.75 -7.84
N GLU A 105 6.90 3.30 -9.08
CA GLU A 105 5.94 2.39 -9.72
C GLU A 105 5.87 1.03 -9.01
N VAL A 106 6.99 0.48 -8.54
CA VAL A 106 7.01 -0.75 -7.73
C VAL A 106 6.18 -0.56 -6.46
N ALA A 107 6.37 0.52 -5.73
CA ALA A 107 5.60 0.80 -4.50
C ALA A 107 4.11 1.02 -4.81
N LYS A 108 3.80 1.77 -5.87
CA LYS A 108 2.42 2.00 -6.32
C LYS A 108 1.75 0.70 -6.79
N HIS A 109 2.43 -0.16 -7.53
CA HIS A 109 1.87 -1.45 -7.94
C HIS A 109 1.56 -2.37 -6.74
N ARG A 110 2.41 -2.34 -5.70
CA ARG A 110 2.14 -3.04 -4.42
C ARG A 110 0.91 -2.47 -3.71
N LEU A 111 0.75 -1.14 -3.71
CA LEU A 111 -0.47 -0.51 -3.20
C LEU A 111 -1.69 -0.99 -3.98
N PHE A 112 -1.66 -0.89 -5.34
CA PHE A 112 -2.79 -1.30 -6.18
C PHE A 112 -3.14 -2.79 -6.04
N TYR A 113 -2.15 -3.66 -5.84
CA TYR A 113 -2.40 -5.06 -5.50
C TYR A 113 -3.30 -5.18 -4.27
N THR A 114 -2.99 -4.46 -3.20
CA THR A 114 -3.77 -4.44 -1.96
C THR A 114 -5.17 -3.86 -2.17
N LEU A 115 -5.28 -2.72 -2.88
CA LEU A 115 -6.56 -2.06 -3.14
C LEU A 115 -7.51 -2.95 -3.96
N LEU A 116 -6.97 -3.66 -4.95
CA LEU A 116 -7.72 -4.64 -5.76
C LEU A 116 -8.14 -5.86 -4.92
N ALA A 117 -7.25 -6.40 -4.08
CA ALA A 117 -7.58 -7.51 -3.18
C ALA A 117 -8.67 -7.11 -2.17
N LEU A 118 -8.65 -5.86 -1.71
CA LEU A 118 -9.69 -5.27 -0.86
C LEU A 118 -10.96 -4.87 -1.65
N GLN A 119 -10.96 -4.95 -2.99
CA GLN A 119 -12.08 -4.54 -3.87
C GLN A 119 -12.52 -3.09 -3.62
N LEU A 120 -11.57 -2.22 -3.33
CA LEU A 120 -11.85 -0.80 -3.09
C LEU A 120 -12.15 -0.06 -4.40
N PRO A 121 -12.98 0.98 -4.39
CA PRO A 121 -13.26 1.79 -5.58
C PRO A 121 -11.99 2.46 -6.11
N LEU A 122 -11.77 2.40 -7.43
CA LEU A 122 -10.57 2.91 -8.12
C LEU A 122 -10.97 3.71 -9.37
N LYS A 123 -11.74 4.79 -9.18
CA LYS A 123 -12.04 5.72 -10.26
C LYS A 123 -10.85 6.65 -10.47
N ASN A 124 -10.41 6.81 -11.71
CA ASN A 124 -9.38 7.78 -12.08
C ASN A 124 -10.01 9.13 -12.51
N ARG A 125 -9.18 10.09 -12.90
CA ARG A 125 -9.63 11.42 -13.36
C ARG A 125 -10.40 11.43 -14.69
N VAL A 126 -10.36 10.35 -15.46
CA VAL A 126 -11.20 10.18 -16.65
C VAL A 126 -12.61 9.75 -16.24
N ASP A 127 -12.71 8.83 -15.26
CA ASP A 127 -13.97 8.31 -14.74
C ASP A 127 -14.66 9.30 -13.79
N ASP A 128 -13.88 10.12 -13.08
CA ASP A 128 -14.34 11.14 -12.13
C ASP A 128 -13.37 12.34 -12.18
N PRO A 129 -13.66 13.37 -12.99
CA PRO A 129 -12.75 14.50 -13.20
C PRO A 129 -12.47 15.33 -11.94
N GLU A 130 -13.40 15.36 -10.99
CA GLU A 130 -13.30 16.23 -9.80
C GLU A 130 -12.64 15.53 -8.62
N HIS A 131 -12.91 14.22 -8.42
CA HIS A 131 -12.48 13.49 -7.22
C HIS A 131 -11.79 12.16 -7.53
N GLY A 132 -11.60 11.82 -8.81
CA GLY A 132 -10.91 10.59 -9.22
C GLY A 132 -9.46 10.56 -8.74
N LEU A 133 -8.99 9.36 -8.39
CA LEU A 133 -7.63 9.13 -7.94
C LEU A 133 -6.60 9.41 -9.05
N ALA A 134 -5.60 10.21 -8.75
CA ALA A 134 -4.44 10.44 -9.61
C ALA A 134 -3.16 10.57 -8.81
N PHE A 135 -2.04 10.26 -9.45
CA PHE A 135 -0.70 10.37 -8.87
C PHE A 135 0.16 11.32 -9.70
N ASP A 136 0.82 12.24 -9.00
CA ASP A 136 1.84 13.13 -9.52
C ASP A 136 3.19 12.81 -8.89
N PHE A 137 4.21 12.66 -9.74
CA PHE A 137 5.59 12.40 -9.35
C PHE A 137 6.50 13.54 -9.81
N PRO A 138 6.43 14.70 -9.15
CA PRO A 138 7.32 15.80 -9.47
C PRO A 138 8.77 15.44 -9.10
N SER A 139 9.71 15.81 -9.96
CA SER A 139 11.13 15.87 -9.65
C SER A 139 11.54 17.30 -9.37
N ASP A 140 12.34 17.51 -8.34
CA ASP A 140 12.91 18.83 -8.09
C ASP A 140 13.96 19.12 -9.19
N ASP A 141 13.67 20.11 -10.02
CA ASP A 141 14.64 20.59 -11.00
C ASP A 141 15.61 21.56 -10.30
N PRO A 142 16.91 21.23 -10.22
CA PRO A 142 17.90 22.10 -9.57
C PRO A 142 18.06 23.44 -10.27
N THR A 143 17.52 23.60 -11.49
CA THR A 143 17.58 24.87 -12.26
C THR A 143 16.36 25.76 -11.98
N VAL A 144 15.32 25.26 -11.34
CA VAL A 144 14.12 26.02 -10.98
C VAL A 144 14.22 26.49 -9.53
N SER A 145 14.27 27.81 -9.33
CA SER A 145 14.21 28.37 -7.97
C SER A 145 12.80 28.28 -7.41
N GLY A 146 12.60 27.50 -6.35
CA GLY A 146 11.33 27.35 -5.65
C GLY A 146 11.44 26.38 -4.49
N PRO A 147 10.45 26.36 -3.58
CA PRO A 147 10.41 25.32 -2.55
C PRO A 147 10.19 23.96 -3.21
N PRO A 148 10.76 22.86 -2.64
CA PRO A 148 10.54 21.52 -3.15
C PRO A 148 9.04 21.20 -3.16
N SER A 149 8.61 20.40 -4.14
CA SER A 149 7.24 19.92 -4.22
C SER A 149 6.93 19.09 -2.98
N LEU A 150 5.94 19.50 -2.19
CA LEU A 150 5.54 18.77 -0.99
C LEU A 150 4.78 17.50 -1.38
N THR A 151 5.04 16.42 -0.65
CA THR A 151 4.22 15.21 -0.66
C THR A 151 2.90 15.50 0.06
N GLY A 152 1.77 15.01 -0.47
CA GLY A 152 0.47 15.22 0.15
C GLY A 152 -0.69 14.82 -0.78
N HIS A 153 -1.91 14.98 -0.26
CA HIS A 153 -3.15 14.68 -0.96
C HIS A 153 -4.06 15.91 -1.05
N ASP A 154 -4.63 16.15 -2.23
CA ASP A 154 -5.66 17.17 -2.47
C ASP A 154 -6.73 16.64 -3.43
N GLU A 155 -7.99 16.52 -2.95
CA GLU A 155 -9.19 16.12 -3.70
C GLU A 155 -8.95 15.01 -4.75
N GLY A 156 -8.31 13.91 -4.31
CA GLY A 156 -8.02 12.73 -5.13
C GLY A 156 -6.67 12.76 -5.86
N VAL A 157 -5.95 13.85 -5.84
CA VAL A 157 -4.57 13.92 -6.35
C VAL A 157 -3.59 13.65 -5.22
N ILE A 158 -2.77 12.63 -5.41
CA ILE A 158 -1.66 12.29 -4.51
C ILE A 158 -0.36 12.74 -5.17
N VAL A 159 0.35 13.61 -4.50
CA VAL A 159 1.67 14.09 -4.91
C VAL A 159 2.73 13.38 -4.08
N ILE A 160 3.69 12.71 -4.71
CA ILE A 160 4.84 12.13 -4.01
C ILE A 160 6.12 12.60 -4.73
N ASN A 161 6.92 13.39 -4.00
CA ASN A 161 8.17 13.87 -4.54
C ASN A 161 9.13 12.72 -4.86
N MET A 162 9.81 12.80 -6.02
CA MET A 162 10.74 11.76 -6.49
C MET A 162 11.89 11.48 -5.50
N ASN A 163 12.25 12.45 -4.65
CA ASN A 163 13.25 12.27 -3.60
C ASN A 163 12.87 11.18 -2.57
N GLU A 164 11.59 10.89 -2.41
CA GLU A 164 11.12 9.78 -1.55
C GLU A 164 11.54 8.39 -2.07
N ALA A 165 11.82 8.25 -3.37
CA ALA A 165 12.36 7.03 -3.96
C ALA A 165 13.88 6.87 -3.77
N ASP A 166 14.59 7.93 -3.37
CA ASP A 166 16.00 7.89 -3.02
C ASP A 166 16.18 7.41 -1.57
N ASP A 167 16.81 6.26 -1.39
CA ASP A 167 16.98 5.64 -0.08
C ASP A 167 17.79 6.51 0.88
N ALA A 168 18.83 7.22 0.37
CA ALA A 168 19.68 8.08 1.20
C ALA A 168 18.92 9.33 1.66
N LYS A 169 18.20 9.97 0.75
CA LYS A 169 17.38 11.15 1.08
C LYS A 169 16.24 10.79 2.03
N ARG A 170 15.57 9.67 1.80
CA ARG A 170 14.48 9.20 2.66
C ARG A 170 14.99 8.86 4.07
N GLU A 171 16.16 8.23 4.18
CA GLU A 171 16.78 7.94 5.48
C GLU A 171 17.20 9.23 6.20
N GLN A 172 17.72 10.22 5.50
CA GLN A 172 18.01 11.53 6.06
C GLN A 172 16.73 12.18 6.61
N LEU A 173 15.65 12.23 5.85
CA LEU A 173 14.35 12.76 6.28
C LEU A 173 13.81 12.00 7.50
N ARG A 174 13.93 10.67 7.51
CA ARG A 174 13.52 9.84 8.65
C ARG A 174 14.23 10.26 9.94
N LEU A 175 15.54 10.51 9.86
CA LEU A 175 16.35 10.94 11.01
C LEU A 175 16.00 12.36 11.45
N GLU A 176 15.83 13.30 10.51
CA GLU A 176 15.47 14.69 10.79
C GLU A 176 14.08 14.80 11.45
N MET A 177 13.12 13.97 11.01
CA MET A 177 11.76 13.94 11.55
C MET A 177 11.61 13.03 12.78
N HIS A 178 12.69 12.35 13.22
CA HIS A 178 12.67 11.40 14.35
C HIS A 178 11.65 10.28 14.18
N GLU A 179 11.40 9.83 12.95
CA GLU A 179 10.46 8.76 12.66
C GLU A 179 11.11 7.39 12.89
N PRO A 180 10.45 6.44 13.60
CA PRO A 180 10.97 5.08 13.76
C PRO A 180 10.90 4.25 12.47
N TYR A 181 10.02 4.64 11.55
CA TYR A 181 9.73 3.91 10.32
C TYR A 181 9.33 4.90 9.21
N ARG A 182 10.03 4.84 8.06
CA ARG A 182 9.72 5.63 6.88
C ARG A 182 10.05 4.83 5.63
N THR A 183 9.05 4.41 4.88
CA THR A 183 9.23 3.68 3.62
C THR A 183 8.40 4.31 2.52
N LEU A 184 8.86 4.17 1.27
CA LEU A 184 8.12 4.66 0.12
C LEU A 184 6.71 4.05 0.03
N LEU A 185 6.56 2.75 0.26
CA LEU A 185 5.25 2.09 0.30
C LEU A 185 4.39 2.60 1.47
N GLY A 186 5.01 2.93 2.61
CA GLY A 186 4.33 3.55 3.74
C GLY A 186 3.70 4.88 3.37
N HIS A 187 4.42 5.76 2.68
CA HIS A 187 3.89 7.02 2.15
C HIS A 187 2.72 6.81 1.21
N PHE A 188 2.85 5.93 0.22
CA PHE A 188 1.73 5.61 -0.67
C PHE A 188 0.49 5.13 0.10
N ARG A 189 0.68 4.35 1.16
CA ARG A 189 -0.42 3.87 2.01
C ARG A 189 -1.02 4.96 2.87
N HIS A 190 -0.22 5.92 3.31
CA HIS A 190 -0.68 7.07 4.08
C HIS A 190 -1.53 7.99 3.20
N GLU A 191 -0.98 8.46 2.07
CA GLU A 191 -1.66 9.38 1.17
C GLU A 191 -2.97 8.81 0.59
N ILE A 192 -2.99 7.52 0.26
CA ILE A 192 -4.21 6.86 -0.16
C ILE A 192 -5.25 6.77 0.98
N GLY A 193 -4.80 6.80 2.25
CA GLY A 193 -5.68 6.89 3.41
C GLY A 193 -6.51 8.16 3.40
N HIS A 194 -5.93 9.30 3.05
CA HIS A 194 -6.64 10.56 2.88
C HIS A 194 -7.67 10.50 1.75
N TYR A 195 -7.33 9.89 0.61
CA TYR A 195 -8.27 9.67 -0.48
C TYR A 195 -9.50 8.84 -0.03
N TYR A 196 -9.25 7.72 0.67
CA TYR A 196 -10.36 6.88 1.14
C TYR A 196 -11.10 7.49 2.33
N TRP A 197 -10.49 8.37 3.13
CA TRP A 197 -11.22 9.16 4.10
C TRP A 197 -12.26 10.05 3.40
N ASN A 198 -11.86 10.77 2.33
CA ASN A 198 -12.81 11.57 1.55
C ASN A 198 -13.94 10.68 1.03
N LEU A 199 -13.61 9.60 0.36
CA LEU A 199 -14.58 8.75 -0.35
C LEU A 199 -15.49 7.94 0.59
N LEU A 200 -14.92 7.29 1.62
CA LEU A 200 -15.65 6.32 2.46
C LEU A 200 -16.20 6.96 3.75
N VAL A 201 -15.58 8.05 4.23
CA VAL A 201 -15.99 8.71 5.49
C VAL A 201 -16.78 9.98 5.18
N ARG A 202 -16.16 10.98 4.51
CA ARG A 202 -16.80 12.25 4.20
C ARG A 202 -18.03 12.04 3.32
N ASP A 203 -17.82 11.48 2.13
CA ASP A 203 -18.84 11.29 1.09
C ASP A 203 -19.67 10.03 1.33
N GLY A 204 -19.10 9.06 2.07
CA GLY A 204 -19.77 7.84 2.54
C GLY A 204 -20.71 8.04 3.75
N GLY A 205 -20.85 9.26 4.27
CA GLY A 205 -21.77 9.60 5.37
C GLY A 205 -21.38 8.99 6.72
N LYS A 206 -20.06 8.78 6.96
CA LYS A 206 -19.53 8.16 8.18
C LYS A 206 -18.84 9.15 9.13
N LEU A 207 -18.96 10.47 8.90
CA LEU A 207 -18.27 11.50 9.70
C LEU A 207 -18.54 11.38 11.19
N ALA A 208 -19.80 11.18 11.62
CA ALA A 208 -20.12 11.07 13.04
C ALA A 208 -19.44 9.89 13.71
N GLN A 209 -19.42 8.73 13.03
CA GLN A 209 -18.75 7.52 13.53
C GLN A 209 -17.22 7.70 13.55
N CYS A 210 -16.64 8.33 12.51
CA CYS A 210 -15.22 8.63 12.45
C CYS A 210 -14.79 9.55 13.58
N ARG A 211 -15.52 10.65 13.81
CA ARG A 211 -15.27 11.60 14.91
C ARG A 211 -15.33 10.96 16.29
N ALA A 212 -16.23 9.99 16.48
CA ALA A 212 -16.31 9.25 17.74
C ALA A 212 -15.09 8.38 18.03
N VAL A 213 -14.30 8.02 17.01
CA VAL A 213 -13.13 7.13 17.10
C VAL A 213 -11.82 7.91 17.02
N PHE A 214 -11.71 8.87 16.09
CA PHE A 214 -10.48 9.59 15.78
C PHE A 214 -10.43 11.02 16.35
N GLY A 215 -11.56 11.59 16.73
CA GLY A 215 -11.66 12.98 17.17
C GLY A 215 -12.27 13.90 16.10
N ASP A 216 -12.31 15.20 16.41
CA ASP A 216 -12.97 16.21 15.57
C ASP A 216 -12.04 16.70 14.45
N ASP A 217 -12.31 16.25 13.23
CA ASP A 217 -11.58 16.59 12.00
C ASP A 217 -11.78 18.07 11.56
N ARG A 218 -12.67 18.84 12.19
CA ARG A 218 -12.91 20.25 11.89
C ARG A 218 -11.89 21.19 12.57
N ALA A 219 -10.98 20.67 13.39
CA ALA A 219 -9.86 21.46 13.92
C ALA A 219 -9.05 22.06 12.77
N ASP A 220 -8.52 23.29 12.98
CA ASP A 220 -7.65 23.91 11.97
C ASP A 220 -6.41 23.06 11.72
N TYR A 221 -6.31 22.54 10.50
CA TYR A 221 -5.26 21.62 10.12
C TYR A 221 -3.86 22.24 10.16
N ALA A 222 -3.72 23.47 9.62
CA ALA A 222 -2.43 24.14 9.56
C ALA A 222 -1.91 24.50 10.97
N GLU A 223 -2.80 24.98 11.84
CA GLU A 223 -2.46 25.29 13.23
C GLU A 223 -2.15 24.02 14.04
N ALA A 224 -2.85 22.92 13.76
CA ALA A 224 -2.60 21.63 14.41
C ALA A 224 -1.23 21.06 14.03
N LEU A 225 -0.88 21.08 12.75
CA LEU A 225 0.45 20.66 12.28
C LEU A 225 1.56 21.55 12.85
N LYS A 226 1.38 22.87 12.78
CA LYS A 226 2.35 23.83 13.35
C LYS A 226 2.63 23.52 14.82
N ARG A 227 1.59 23.32 15.61
CA ARG A 227 1.70 22.96 17.03
C ARG A 227 2.45 21.66 17.23
N HIS A 228 2.18 20.65 16.40
CA HIS A 228 2.87 19.37 16.45
C HIS A 228 4.37 19.51 16.19
N TYR A 229 4.77 20.28 15.16
CA TYR A 229 6.18 20.51 14.84
C TYR A 229 6.91 21.37 15.89
N GLU A 230 6.21 22.30 16.53
CA GLU A 230 6.80 23.15 17.57
C GLU A 230 6.94 22.46 18.94
N HIS A 231 6.02 21.56 19.30
CA HIS A 231 5.93 21.01 20.66
C HIS A 231 6.10 19.47 20.70
N GLY A 232 6.06 18.80 19.55
CA GLY A 232 6.06 17.34 19.44
C GLY A 232 4.75 16.69 19.88
N ALA A 233 4.74 15.36 19.91
CA ALA A 233 3.62 14.57 20.38
C ALA A 233 3.52 14.62 21.92
N PRO A 234 2.30 14.48 22.52
CA PRO A 234 2.14 14.32 23.96
C PRO A 234 2.95 13.14 24.52
N GLN A 235 3.40 13.21 25.78
CA GLN A 235 4.27 12.16 26.37
C GLN A 235 3.64 10.76 26.40
N ASP A 236 2.32 10.66 26.48
CA ASP A 236 1.56 9.41 26.58
C ASP A 236 0.84 9.05 25.27
N TRP A 237 1.29 9.59 24.13
CA TRP A 237 0.64 9.43 22.83
C TRP A 237 0.44 7.96 22.44
N GLN A 238 1.36 7.07 22.82
CA GLN A 238 1.26 5.64 22.50
C GLN A 238 0.01 4.97 23.07
N THR A 239 -0.63 5.57 24.06
CA THR A 239 -1.88 5.04 24.63
C THR A 239 -3.03 5.10 23.62
N ASN A 240 -3.06 6.13 22.77
CA ASN A 240 -4.20 6.42 21.89
C ASN A 240 -3.85 6.45 20.40
N PHE A 241 -2.59 6.57 20.04
CA PHE A 241 -2.16 6.78 18.66
C PHE A 241 -1.15 5.72 18.23
N ILE A 242 -1.15 5.40 16.94
CA ILE A 242 -0.26 4.37 16.37
C ILE A 242 1.14 4.91 16.09
N SER A 243 1.26 6.22 15.82
CA SER A 243 2.51 6.95 15.61
C SER A 243 2.47 8.31 16.31
N SER A 244 3.63 8.93 16.50
CA SER A 244 3.71 10.30 17.01
C SER A 244 3.04 11.29 16.06
N TYR A 245 3.20 11.09 14.75
CA TYR A 245 2.62 11.93 13.71
C TYR A 245 1.08 11.88 13.72
N ALA A 246 0.48 10.74 14.03
CA ALA A 246 -0.97 10.58 14.19
C ALA A 246 -1.59 11.54 15.24
N THR A 247 -0.77 12.08 16.15
CA THR A 247 -1.25 13.06 17.14
C THR A 247 -1.49 14.46 16.58
N SER A 248 -0.98 14.75 15.39
CA SER A 248 -1.03 16.07 14.79
C SER A 248 -2.44 16.52 14.46
N HIS A 249 -3.24 15.65 13.85
CA HIS A 249 -4.62 15.93 13.48
C HIS A 249 -5.44 14.63 13.34
N PRO A 250 -6.77 14.61 13.62
CA PRO A 250 -7.61 13.42 13.42
C PRO A 250 -7.59 12.86 11.99
N TRP A 251 -7.37 13.68 11.00
CA TRP A 251 -7.23 13.29 9.59
C TRP A 251 -5.93 12.52 9.34
N GLU A 252 -4.82 12.95 9.99
CA GLU A 252 -3.53 12.23 9.96
C GLU A 252 -3.60 10.91 10.75
N ASP A 253 -4.29 10.91 11.88
CA ASP A 253 -4.52 9.70 12.67
C ASP A 253 -5.27 8.62 11.87
N PHE A 254 -6.25 9.05 11.07
CA PHE A 254 -6.94 8.14 10.16
C PHE A 254 -5.98 7.60 9.09
N ALA A 255 -5.20 8.47 8.43
CA ALA A 255 -4.27 8.07 7.35
C ALA A 255 -3.15 7.16 7.87
N GLU A 256 -2.58 7.45 9.04
CA GLU A 256 -1.62 6.58 9.72
C GLU A 256 -2.23 5.21 10.07
N THR A 257 -3.43 5.21 10.68
CA THR A 257 -4.13 3.95 11.02
C THR A 257 -4.45 3.13 9.77
N TRP A 258 -4.86 3.79 8.68
CA TRP A 258 -5.10 3.16 7.37
C TRP A 258 -3.83 2.52 6.82
N ALA A 259 -2.71 3.27 6.79
CA ALA A 259 -1.43 2.75 6.32
C ALA A 259 -0.99 1.51 7.11
N HIS A 260 -1.10 1.55 8.43
CA HIS A 260 -0.78 0.43 9.30
C HIS A 260 -1.71 -0.78 9.09
N TYR A 261 -3.01 -0.55 8.86
CA TYR A 261 -3.93 -1.63 8.53
C TYR A 261 -3.49 -2.37 7.26
N LEU A 262 -3.11 -1.64 6.19
CA LEU A 262 -2.59 -2.23 4.96
C LEU A 262 -1.26 -2.95 5.18
N HIS A 263 -0.34 -2.38 5.98
CA HIS A 263 0.91 -3.07 6.35
C HIS A 263 0.66 -4.42 7.00
N ILE A 264 -0.26 -4.46 7.97
CA ILE A 264 -0.60 -5.65 8.73
C ILE A 264 -1.16 -6.74 7.83
N ILE A 265 -2.19 -6.43 7.03
CA ILE A 265 -2.85 -7.45 6.20
C ILE A 265 -1.94 -7.97 5.07
N ASP A 266 -1.13 -7.12 4.44
CA ASP A 266 -0.20 -7.53 3.38
C ASP A 266 0.93 -8.41 3.92
N THR A 267 1.43 -8.10 5.11
CA THR A 267 2.45 -8.91 5.76
C THR A 267 1.89 -10.27 6.19
N LEU A 268 0.68 -10.29 6.72
CA LEU A 268 -0.02 -11.54 7.08
C LEU A 268 -0.33 -12.39 5.85
N GLU A 269 -0.70 -11.80 4.71
CA GLU A 269 -0.87 -12.54 3.45
C GLU A 269 0.43 -13.22 3.04
N THR A 270 1.54 -12.49 3.11
CA THR A 270 2.86 -13.04 2.79
C THR A 270 3.20 -14.19 3.74
N ALA A 271 3.05 -13.99 5.05
CA ALA A 271 3.32 -15.00 6.05
C ALA A 271 2.45 -16.26 5.88
N SER A 272 1.16 -16.07 5.57
CA SER A 272 0.23 -17.15 5.24
C SER A 272 0.65 -17.91 3.98
N ALA A 273 1.05 -17.19 2.92
CA ALA A 273 1.50 -17.81 1.67
C ALA A 273 2.76 -18.67 1.85
N PHE A 274 3.64 -18.29 2.79
CA PHE A 274 4.82 -19.10 3.17
C PHE A 274 4.50 -20.20 4.19
N GLY A 275 3.26 -20.32 4.67
CA GLY A 275 2.84 -21.30 5.66
C GLY A 275 3.53 -21.12 7.01
N LEU A 276 3.82 -19.88 7.40
CA LEU A 276 4.51 -19.59 8.65
C LEU A 276 3.66 -20.03 9.86
N ARG A 277 4.34 -20.62 10.83
CA ARG A 277 3.78 -21.01 12.12
C ARG A 277 4.72 -20.53 13.23
N ILE A 278 4.16 -20.01 14.29
CA ILE A 278 4.91 -19.46 15.42
C ILE A 278 4.47 -20.21 16.67
N HIS A 279 5.40 -21.01 17.19
CA HIS A 279 5.21 -21.82 18.39
C HIS A 279 6.50 -21.73 19.23
N PRO A 280 6.65 -20.70 20.09
CA PRO A 280 7.85 -20.52 20.87
C PRO A 280 8.15 -21.71 21.78
N ALA A 281 9.35 -22.26 21.66
CA ALA A 281 9.81 -23.33 22.53
C ALA A 281 10.06 -22.80 23.96
N GLY A 282 9.74 -23.60 24.97
CA GLY A 282 10.06 -23.28 26.37
C GLY A 282 9.10 -22.31 27.07
N THR A 283 7.97 -21.99 26.48
CA THR A 283 6.92 -21.22 27.14
C THR A 283 5.58 -21.98 27.06
N ASN A 284 4.85 -22.00 28.16
CA ASN A 284 3.46 -22.49 28.19
C ASN A 284 2.45 -21.40 27.83
N ASN A 285 2.93 -20.23 27.39
CA ASN A 285 2.07 -19.10 27.05
C ASN A 285 1.59 -19.23 25.59
N ASN A 286 0.39 -19.75 25.42
CA ASN A 286 -0.26 -19.91 24.11
C ASN A 286 -0.60 -18.57 23.40
N VAL A 287 -0.47 -17.42 24.08
CA VAL A 287 -0.73 -16.10 23.51
C VAL A 287 0.23 -15.78 22.35
N LEU A 288 1.43 -16.36 22.35
CA LEU A 288 2.42 -16.20 21.29
C LEU A 288 2.32 -17.28 20.20
N ASN A 289 1.34 -18.18 20.26
CA ASN A 289 1.15 -19.17 19.22
C ASN A 289 0.27 -18.61 18.10
N ALA A 290 0.69 -18.81 16.85
CA ALA A 290 -0.11 -18.46 15.68
C ALA A 290 0.15 -19.43 14.52
N ASP A 291 -0.91 -19.95 13.94
CA ASP A 291 -0.93 -20.65 12.65
C ASP A 291 -1.47 -19.68 11.60
N LEU A 292 -0.59 -19.24 10.69
CA LEU A 292 -0.93 -18.24 9.68
C LEU A 292 -1.45 -18.94 8.42
N ASN A 293 -2.71 -19.42 8.48
CA ASN A 293 -3.35 -20.23 7.43
C ASN A 293 -4.71 -19.67 6.99
N PHE A 294 -4.91 -18.37 7.09
CA PHE A 294 -6.14 -17.67 6.70
C PHE A 294 -5.87 -16.55 5.72
N ASP A 295 -6.91 -16.11 5.01
CA ASP A 295 -6.85 -14.93 4.15
C ASP A 295 -7.10 -13.66 4.98
N PRO A 296 -6.09 -12.80 5.20
CA PRO A 296 -6.22 -11.60 6.02
C PRO A 296 -7.13 -10.54 5.40
N TYR A 297 -7.30 -10.49 4.08
CA TYR A 297 -8.23 -9.57 3.41
C TYR A 297 -9.70 -9.91 3.69
N HIS A 298 -9.97 -11.15 4.09
CA HIS A 298 -11.30 -11.65 4.44
C HIS A 298 -11.44 -12.05 5.93
N ALA A 299 -10.46 -11.63 6.77
CA ALA A 299 -10.46 -11.94 8.20
C ALA A 299 -11.74 -11.46 8.89
N ALA A 300 -12.37 -12.28 9.73
CA ALA A 300 -13.67 -12.01 10.35
C ALA A 300 -13.72 -10.74 11.21
N SER A 301 -12.62 -10.36 11.85
CA SER A 301 -12.48 -9.16 12.69
C SER A 301 -11.01 -8.76 12.81
N VAL A 302 -10.77 -7.54 13.27
CA VAL A 302 -9.41 -7.11 13.65
C VAL A 302 -8.84 -7.96 14.79
N ASP A 303 -9.68 -8.48 15.69
CA ASP A 303 -9.22 -9.39 16.74
C ASP A 303 -8.58 -10.67 16.15
N THR A 304 -9.15 -11.23 15.08
CA THR A 304 -8.54 -12.35 14.33
C THR A 304 -7.20 -11.96 13.73
N ILE A 305 -7.11 -10.77 13.16
CA ILE A 305 -5.86 -10.22 12.60
C ILE A 305 -4.81 -10.07 13.71
N MET A 306 -5.18 -9.47 14.84
CA MET A 306 -4.26 -9.21 15.96
C MET A 306 -3.73 -10.50 16.61
N LYS A 307 -4.55 -11.55 16.73
CA LYS A 307 -4.13 -12.88 17.22
C LYS A 307 -3.02 -13.50 16.36
N ALA A 308 -2.99 -13.19 15.07
CA ALA A 308 -1.92 -13.61 14.16
C ALA A 308 -0.75 -12.61 14.12
N TRP A 309 -1.07 -11.32 14.12
CA TRP A 309 -0.10 -10.26 13.97
C TRP A 309 0.87 -10.12 15.13
N LEU A 310 0.38 -10.15 16.37
CA LEU A 310 1.22 -9.94 17.55
C LEU A 310 2.30 -11.03 17.70
N PRO A 311 2.00 -12.34 17.60
CA PRO A 311 3.04 -13.36 17.59
C PRO A 311 4.02 -13.22 16.41
N LEU A 312 3.52 -12.89 15.22
CA LEU A 312 4.35 -12.72 14.02
C LEU A 312 5.35 -11.57 14.21
N THR A 313 4.89 -10.40 14.62
CA THR A 313 5.78 -9.23 14.82
C THR A 313 6.78 -9.47 15.94
N PHE A 314 6.37 -10.14 17.02
CA PHE A 314 7.28 -10.51 18.10
C PHE A 314 8.42 -11.40 17.57
N ALA A 315 8.11 -12.41 16.77
CA ALA A 315 9.11 -13.29 16.16
C ALA A 315 10.01 -12.52 15.18
N MET A 316 9.42 -11.72 14.27
CA MET A 316 10.16 -10.96 13.25
C MET A 316 11.08 -9.91 13.86
N ASN A 317 10.65 -9.18 14.89
CA ASN A 317 11.49 -8.21 15.58
C ASN A 317 12.69 -8.88 16.26
N ASN A 318 12.48 -10.05 16.89
CA ASN A 318 13.60 -10.81 17.48
C ASN A 318 14.57 -11.37 16.44
N LEU A 319 14.08 -11.81 15.28
CA LEU A 319 14.94 -12.22 14.16
C LEU A 319 15.78 -11.03 13.65
N ASN A 320 15.18 -9.85 13.47
CA ASN A 320 15.92 -8.65 13.08
C ASN A 320 16.99 -8.28 14.11
N ARG A 321 16.65 -8.28 15.41
CA ARG A 321 17.63 -8.04 16.48
C ARG A 321 18.79 -9.03 16.44
N SER A 322 18.51 -10.32 16.16
CA SER A 322 19.53 -11.36 16.02
C SER A 322 20.47 -11.11 14.82
N MET A 323 19.99 -10.38 13.81
CA MET A 323 20.78 -9.94 12.66
C MET A 323 21.45 -8.56 12.87
N GLY A 324 21.36 -7.97 14.07
CA GLY A 324 21.89 -6.64 14.38
C GLY A 324 21.11 -5.48 13.76
N GLN A 325 19.84 -5.70 13.41
CA GLN A 325 18.95 -4.70 12.82
C GLN A 325 17.92 -4.19 13.84
N ALA A 326 17.35 -3.00 13.58
CA ALA A 326 16.23 -2.47 14.35
C ALA A 326 14.99 -3.35 14.20
N ASP A 327 14.01 -3.16 15.08
CA ASP A 327 12.71 -3.82 14.98
C ASP A 327 12.06 -3.54 13.62
N LEU A 328 11.57 -4.60 12.97
CA LEU A 328 10.89 -4.48 11.69
C LEU A 328 9.56 -3.72 11.82
N TYR A 329 8.88 -3.90 12.95
CA TYR A 329 7.64 -3.20 13.29
C TYR A 329 7.71 -2.72 14.74
N PRO A 330 8.19 -1.47 14.99
CA PRO A 330 8.45 -0.94 16.32
C PRO A 330 7.22 -0.31 17.00
N PHE A 331 6.00 -0.54 16.49
CA PHE A 331 4.79 0.13 16.95
C PHE A 331 4.02 -0.68 17.99
N ILE A 332 3.40 0.02 18.94
CA ILE A 332 2.61 -0.57 20.02
C ILE A 332 1.12 -0.47 19.68
N LEU A 333 0.46 -1.63 19.58
CA LEU A 333 -0.97 -1.70 19.28
C LEU A 333 -1.79 -1.83 20.57
N THR A 334 -2.19 -0.68 21.11
CA THR A 334 -3.05 -0.62 22.30
C THR A 334 -4.51 -0.95 21.94
N LYS A 335 -5.35 -1.13 22.98
CA LYS A 335 -6.80 -1.34 22.78
C LYS A 335 -7.46 -0.18 22.03
N ASN A 336 -6.98 1.06 22.21
CA ASN A 336 -7.54 2.23 21.53
C ASN A 336 -7.10 2.27 20.05
N VAL A 337 -5.85 1.93 19.75
CA VAL A 337 -5.37 1.75 18.37
C VAL A 337 -6.12 0.61 17.67
N ILE A 338 -6.35 -0.53 18.36
CA ILE A 338 -7.11 -1.67 17.80
C ILE A 338 -8.55 -1.27 17.45
N LYS A 339 -9.21 -0.40 18.24
CA LYS A 339 -10.53 0.14 17.90
C LYS A 339 -10.51 0.98 16.61
N LYS A 340 -9.45 1.75 16.39
CA LYS A 340 -9.26 2.53 15.16
C LYS A 340 -9.05 1.60 13.95
N LEU A 341 -8.22 0.58 14.08
CA LEU A 341 -8.06 -0.46 13.05
C LEU A 341 -9.37 -1.20 12.74
N GLN A 342 -10.21 -1.45 13.76
CA GLN A 342 -11.54 -2.05 13.55
C GLN A 342 -12.44 -1.11 12.75
N PHE A 343 -12.43 0.19 13.02
CA PHE A 343 -13.18 1.16 12.23
C PHE A 343 -12.73 1.15 10.76
N ILE A 344 -11.41 1.12 10.48
CA ILE A 344 -10.88 0.98 9.12
C ILE A 344 -11.41 -0.30 8.43
N GLN A 345 -11.36 -1.43 9.12
CA GLN A 345 -11.89 -2.68 8.57
C GLN A 345 -13.40 -2.59 8.27
N ASP A 346 -14.17 -1.97 9.15
CA ASP A 346 -15.63 -1.86 9.01
C ASP A 346 -16.03 -0.99 7.82
N ILE A 347 -15.36 0.13 7.58
CA ILE A 347 -15.65 0.98 6.41
C ILE A 347 -15.27 0.31 5.10
N ILE A 348 -14.13 -0.39 5.04
CA ILE A 348 -13.71 -1.18 3.87
C ILE A 348 -14.75 -2.26 3.55
N ARG A 349 -15.28 -2.94 4.55
CA ARG A 349 -16.30 -3.99 4.37
C ARG A 349 -17.66 -3.47 4.01
N GLY A 350 -18.06 -2.34 4.61
CA GLY A 350 -19.34 -1.68 4.31
C GLY A 350 -19.44 -1.32 2.83
N ASP A 351 -18.35 -0.86 2.23
CA ASP A 351 -18.30 -0.53 0.82
C ASP A 351 -18.36 -1.77 -0.09
N ARG A 352 -17.70 -2.86 0.27
CA ARG A 352 -17.80 -4.13 -0.46
C ARG A 352 -19.25 -4.63 -0.59
N ALA A 353 -20.05 -4.51 0.47
CA ALA A 353 -21.45 -4.93 0.46
C ALA A 353 -22.32 -4.07 -0.49
N ILE A 354 -21.96 -2.79 -0.66
CA ILE A 354 -22.63 -1.86 -1.57
C ILE A 354 -22.21 -2.14 -3.02
N SER A 355 -20.92 -2.36 -3.28
CA SER A 355 -20.37 -2.65 -4.61
C SER A 355 -20.93 -3.95 -5.19
N ALA A 356 -21.04 -5.01 -4.37
CA ALA A 356 -21.64 -6.28 -4.80
C ALA A 356 -23.11 -6.18 -5.18
N ARG A 357 -23.87 -5.23 -4.59
CA ARG A 357 -25.28 -4.99 -4.93
C ARG A 357 -25.48 -4.15 -6.21
N ARG A 358 -24.46 -3.43 -6.67
CA ARG A 358 -24.52 -2.61 -7.90
C ARG A 358 -24.05 -3.34 -9.15
N SER A 359 -23.38 -4.48 -8.99
CA SER A 359 -22.85 -5.32 -10.07
C SER A 359 -23.69 -6.59 -10.33
N GLY A 360 -24.76 -6.83 -9.62
CA GLY A 360 -25.78 -7.87 -9.83
C GLY A 360 -27.09 -7.25 -10.27
#